data_1f6ec04422edea60d502a8336c41484b
#
_entry.id   1f6ec04422edea60d502a8336c41484b
#
_cell.length_a   1.000
_cell.length_b   1.000
_cell.length_c   1.000
_cell.angle_alpha   90.00
_cell.angle_beta   90.00
_cell.angle_gamma   90.00
#
_symmetry.space_group_name_H-M   'P 1'
#
loop_
_entity.id
_entity.type
_entity.pdbx_description
1 polymer ?
#
loop_
_entity_poly.entity_id
_entity_poly.type
_entity_poly.pdbx_seq_one_letter_code
_entity_poly.pdbx_strand_id
1 'polypeptide(L)'
;MSVKMQKDNLKMEKDILEQGLSDQQVQESKNQYGANELAKKDKESLWSMFIGAFNDIWIKVLCLALVLKVVLAVLGVIVPALGGENDVIEIFSIILAIALATGFSTLSEYRNSSRSEALQEEYNKTDAKVMRNGKLVKVLTSEIVKGDTIIIQAGDKVPVDGVLFKGSVKVSQAALNGESRDESKKAADTMENAESTDYSCPDKVFMGSVVTSGEAYMVATVIGDASELGKINKALTDENEEDERKDTSSLKLEVVAGGIGKLGVSAAAIAGILQVVLTLIRTDEAITPVFVILLVAEAVMLMASIVIMAVPE
;
A
#
# COMPACT_ATOMS: atom_id res chain seq x y z
N MET A 1 -24.82 43.92 28.72
CA MET A 1 -25.53 43.75 27.43
C MET A 1 -24.83 42.78 26.48
N SER A 2 -23.50 42.73 26.48
CA SER A 2 -22.67 41.87 25.63
C SER A 2 -22.82 40.33 25.83
N VAL A 3 -22.81 39.85 27.10
CA VAL A 3 -22.87 38.43 27.43
C VAL A 3 -24.20 37.75 27.04
N LYS A 4 -25.32 38.48 27.15
CA LYS A 4 -26.64 37.97 26.80
C LYS A 4 -26.80 37.83 25.27
N MET A 5 -26.32 38.84 24.53
CA MET A 5 -26.29 38.79 23.04
C MET A 5 -25.38 37.65 22.53
N GLN A 6 -24.26 37.40 23.18
CA GLN A 6 -23.34 36.32 22.80
C GLN A 6 -23.95 34.93 23.06
N LYS A 7 -24.70 34.78 24.19
CA LYS A 7 -25.44 33.53 24.48
C LYS A 7 -26.62 33.30 23.51
N ASP A 8 -27.33 34.38 23.13
CA ASP A 8 -28.46 34.26 22.21
C ASP A 8 -27.99 33.94 20.78
N ASN A 9 -26.84 34.48 20.33
CA ASN A 9 -26.21 34.13 19.05
C ASN A 9 -25.72 32.67 19.03
N LEU A 10 -25.05 32.19 20.10
CA LEU A 10 -24.61 30.81 20.24
C LEU A 10 -25.77 29.82 20.24
N LYS A 11 -26.92 30.18 20.86
CA LYS A 11 -28.11 29.35 20.86
C LYS A 11 -28.73 29.27 19.46
N MET A 12 -28.81 30.37 18.74
CA MET A 12 -29.35 30.44 17.37
C MET A 12 -28.44 29.66 16.40
N GLU A 13 -27.13 29.71 16.61
CA GLU A 13 -26.18 28.96 15.80
C GLU A 13 -26.30 27.43 16.06
N LYS A 14 -26.48 27.00 17.30
CA LYS A 14 -26.77 25.59 17.64
C LYS A 14 -28.10 25.10 17.08
N ASP A 15 -29.15 25.91 17.15
CA ASP A 15 -30.45 25.58 16.57
C ASP A 15 -30.38 25.37 15.05
N ILE A 16 -29.57 26.15 14.34
CA ILE A 16 -29.30 25.99 12.90
C ILE A 16 -28.52 24.66 12.64
N LEU A 17 -27.52 24.36 13.46
CA LEU A 17 -26.76 23.12 13.34
C LEU A 17 -27.64 21.88 13.62
N GLU A 18 -28.59 21.96 14.54
CA GLU A 18 -29.54 20.88 14.81
C GLU A 18 -30.53 20.65 13.63
N GLN A 19 -30.83 21.67 12.83
CA GLN A 19 -31.64 21.51 11.61
C GLN A 19 -30.85 20.85 10.47
N GLY A 20 -29.52 20.97 10.49
CA GLY A 20 -28.64 20.48 9.44
C GLY A 20 -28.77 21.24 8.13
N LEU A 21 -28.02 20.82 7.12
CA LEU A 21 -27.99 21.46 5.81
C LEU A 21 -29.29 21.23 5.02
N SER A 22 -29.68 22.20 4.22
CA SER A 22 -30.69 22.03 3.18
C SER A 22 -30.10 21.32 1.95
N ASP A 23 -30.95 20.74 1.10
CA ASP A 23 -30.51 20.04 -0.12
C ASP A 23 -29.66 20.94 -1.04
N GLN A 24 -29.99 22.24 -1.11
CA GLN A 24 -29.22 23.21 -1.88
C GLN A 24 -27.84 23.41 -1.28
N GLN A 25 -27.73 23.58 0.04
CA GLN A 25 -26.45 23.73 0.74
C GLN A 25 -25.59 22.47 0.64
N VAL A 26 -26.20 21.28 0.67
CA VAL A 26 -25.50 20.00 0.44
C VAL A 26 -24.86 19.98 -0.95
N GLN A 27 -25.63 20.42 -1.98
CA GLN A 27 -25.12 20.44 -3.35
C GLN A 27 -24.01 21.49 -3.54
N GLU A 28 -24.16 22.66 -2.91
CA GLU A 28 -23.13 23.71 -2.92
C GLU A 28 -21.84 23.24 -2.24
N SER A 29 -21.95 22.62 -1.05
CA SER A 29 -20.81 22.08 -0.33
C SER A 29 -20.13 20.95 -1.11
N LYS A 30 -20.90 20.05 -1.75
CA LYS A 30 -20.35 19.00 -2.60
C LYS A 30 -19.59 19.55 -3.81
N ASN A 31 -20.10 20.62 -4.43
CA ASN A 31 -19.43 21.25 -5.57
C ASN A 31 -18.15 21.99 -5.16
N GLN A 32 -18.10 22.54 -3.93
CA GLN A 32 -16.96 23.30 -3.43
C GLN A 32 -15.87 22.44 -2.83
N TYR A 33 -16.23 21.41 -2.08
CA TYR A 33 -15.29 20.59 -1.28
C TYR A 33 -15.15 19.15 -1.74
N GLY A 34 -15.99 18.72 -2.69
CA GLY A 34 -15.99 17.34 -3.18
C GLY A 34 -16.82 16.37 -2.32
N ALA A 35 -16.63 15.08 -2.56
CA ALA A 35 -17.24 13.99 -1.80
C ALA A 35 -16.30 13.50 -0.69
N ASN A 36 -16.85 12.86 0.34
CA ASN A 36 -16.08 12.24 1.41
C ASN A 36 -15.54 10.87 0.94
N GLU A 37 -14.61 10.88 0.01
CA GLU A 37 -13.94 9.70 -0.50
C GLU A 37 -12.45 9.79 -0.21
N LEU A 38 -11.86 8.67 0.20
CA LEU A 38 -10.41 8.55 0.29
C LEU A 38 -9.85 8.25 -1.10
N ALA A 39 -8.68 8.80 -1.42
CA ALA A 39 -8.01 8.56 -2.70
C ALA A 39 -7.88 7.04 -2.92
N LYS A 40 -8.40 6.60 -4.05
CA LYS A 40 -8.23 5.23 -4.50
C LYS A 40 -6.89 5.16 -5.23
N LYS A 41 -6.09 4.15 -4.90
CA LYS A 41 -4.96 3.81 -5.75
C LYS A 41 -5.53 3.45 -7.13
N ASP A 42 -5.02 4.09 -8.18
CA ASP A 42 -5.43 3.75 -9.54
C ASP A 42 -5.22 2.25 -9.79
N LYS A 43 -6.23 1.61 -10.41
CA LYS A 43 -6.12 0.19 -10.75
C LYS A 43 -4.98 -0.02 -11.71
N GLU A 44 -3.90 -0.58 -11.22
CA GLU A 44 -2.84 -1.03 -12.08
C GLU A 44 -3.38 -2.13 -13.00
N SER A 45 -3.12 -1.97 -14.28
CA SER A 45 -3.44 -2.98 -15.29
C SER A 45 -2.63 -4.25 -15.00
N LEU A 46 -3.21 -5.43 -15.23
CA LEU A 46 -2.45 -6.71 -15.16
C LEU A 46 -1.18 -6.66 -16.00
N TRP A 47 -1.18 -5.93 -17.11
CA TRP A 47 -0.01 -5.73 -17.96
C TRP A 47 1.05 -4.86 -17.27
N SER A 48 0.66 -3.82 -16.54
CA SER A 48 1.58 -2.99 -15.77
C SER A 48 2.26 -3.81 -14.68
N MET A 49 1.48 -4.58 -13.91
CA MET A 49 1.99 -5.48 -12.87
C MET A 49 2.93 -6.56 -13.46
N PHE A 50 2.55 -7.14 -14.61
CA PHE A 50 3.38 -8.13 -15.30
C PHE A 50 4.71 -7.54 -15.78
N ILE A 51 4.69 -6.34 -16.35
CA ILE A 51 5.93 -5.63 -16.76
C ILE A 51 6.73 -5.21 -15.52
N GLY A 52 6.05 -4.77 -14.45
CA GLY A 52 6.67 -4.43 -13.17
C GLY A 52 7.45 -5.60 -12.56
N ALA A 53 6.94 -6.84 -12.70
CA ALA A 53 7.61 -8.05 -12.22
C ALA A 53 9.01 -8.22 -12.82
N PHE A 54 9.28 -7.72 -14.04
CA PHE A 54 10.62 -7.74 -14.63
C PHE A 54 11.60 -6.76 -13.99
N ASN A 55 11.15 -5.89 -13.09
CA ASN A 55 12.05 -5.05 -12.29
C ASN A 55 12.75 -5.81 -11.17
N ASP A 56 12.23 -6.96 -10.79
CA ASP A 56 12.87 -7.83 -9.80
C ASP A 56 14.28 -8.23 -10.24
N ILE A 57 15.23 -8.15 -9.31
CA ILE A 57 16.64 -8.43 -9.58
C ILE A 57 16.86 -9.89 -10.02
N TRP A 58 16.07 -10.82 -9.44
CA TRP A 58 16.20 -12.24 -9.71
C TRP A 58 15.66 -12.60 -11.10
N ILE A 59 14.55 -12.00 -11.51
CA ILE A 59 14.01 -12.15 -12.85
C ILE A 59 14.98 -11.56 -13.88
N LYS A 60 15.64 -10.43 -13.58
CA LYS A 60 16.71 -9.88 -14.42
C LYS A 60 17.89 -10.84 -14.59
N VAL A 61 18.30 -11.53 -13.52
CA VAL A 61 19.37 -12.56 -13.58
C VAL A 61 18.94 -13.73 -14.48
N LEU A 62 17.69 -14.21 -14.33
CA LEU A 62 17.16 -15.26 -15.21
C LEU A 62 17.09 -14.83 -16.68
N CYS A 63 16.67 -13.61 -16.95
CA CYS A 63 16.65 -13.06 -18.31
C CYS A 63 18.07 -12.96 -18.90
N LEU A 64 19.06 -12.54 -18.09
CA LEU A 64 20.45 -12.51 -18.52
C LEU A 64 20.98 -13.89 -18.84
N ALA A 65 20.67 -14.90 -18.00
CA ALA A 65 21.04 -16.29 -18.24
C ALA A 65 20.38 -16.84 -19.52
N LEU A 66 19.10 -16.50 -19.76
CA LEU A 66 18.41 -16.89 -20.99
C LEU A 66 19.08 -16.29 -22.23
N VAL A 67 19.40 -14.99 -22.22
CA VAL A 67 20.08 -14.31 -23.34
C VAL A 67 21.42 -14.95 -23.62
N LEU A 68 22.24 -15.21 -22.57
CA LEU A 68 23.52 -15.85 -22.71
C LEU A 68 23.38 -17.25 -23.34
N LYS A 69 22.43 -18.04 -22.85
CA LYS A 69 22.20 -19.40 -23.37
C LYS A 69 21.72 -19.39 -24.83
N VAL A 70 20.84 -18.48 -25.21
CA VAL A 70 20.38 -18.31 -26.60
C VAL A 70 21.54 -17.91 -27.51
N VAL A 71 22.42 -16.99 -27.06
CA VAL A 71 23.59 -16.57 -27.83
C VAL A 71 24.54 -17.75 -28.04
N LEU A 72 24.81 -18.57 -27.00
CA LEU A 72 25.65 -19.75 -27.11
C LEU A 72 25.04 -20.80 -28.04
N ALA A 73 23.75 -21.07 -27.96
CA ALA A 73 23.05 -22.00 -28.84
C ALA A 73 23.13 -21.55 -30.33
N VAL A 74 22.94 -20.24 -30.60
CA VAL A 74 23.08 -19.69 -31.97
C VAL A 74 24.54 -19.79 -32.47
N LEU A 75 25.50 -19.48 -31.63
CA LEU A 75 26.91 -19.63 -31.95
C LEU A 75 27.29 -21.10 -32.16
N GLY A 76 26.71 -22.03 -31.43
CA GLY A 76 26.89 -23.48 -31.60
C GLY A 76 26.43 -24.02 -32.95
N VAL A 77 25.45 -23.35 -33.61
CA VAL A 77 25.07 -23.69 -35.01
C VAL A 77 26.21 -23.36 -35.97
N ILE A 78 26.97 -22.27 -35.72
CA ILE A 78 28.07 -21.82 -36.59
C ILE A 78 29.36 -22.55 -36.21
N VAL A 79 29.61 -22.77 -34.94
CA VAL A 79 30.77 -23.45 -34.37
C VAL A 79 30.28 -24.63 -33.54
N PRO A 80 30.21 -25.86 -34.06
CA PRO A 80 29.63 -27.02 -33.35
C PRO A 80 30.25 -27.30 -31.98
N ALA A 81 31.49 -26.90 -31.75
CA ALA A 81 32.15 -27.03 -30.47
C ALA A 81 31.54 -26.13 -29.36
N LEU A 82 30.72 -25.15 -29.70
CA LEU A 82 30.02 -24.23 -28.77
C LEU A 82 28.58 -24.67 -28.45
N GLY A 83 28.03 -25.64 -29.20
CA GLY A 83 26.67 -26.14 -29.01
C GLY A 83 26.62 -27.28 -27.99
N GLY A 84 25.61 -27.26 -27.10
CA GLY A 84 25.33 -28.35 -26.18
C GLY A 84 24.24 -29.30 -26.68
N GLU A 85 24.29 -30.58 -26.31
CA GLU A 85 23.26 -31.57 -26.71
C GLU A 85 21.84 -31.25 -26.19
N ASN A 86 21.72 -30.47 -25.11
CA ASN A 86 20.46 -30.16 -24.40
C ASN A 86 20.07 -28.69 -24.42
N ASP A 87 20.66 -27.85 -25.27
CA ASP A 87 20.43 -26.39 -25.31
C ASP A 87 18.94 -26.01 -25.40
N VAL A 88 18.16 -26.74 -26.19
CA VAL A 88 16.72 -26.47 -26.33
C VAL A 88 15.95 -26.74 -25.06
N ILE A 89 16.28 -27.81 -24.32
CA ILE A 89 15.63 -28.18 -23.05
C ILE A 89 15.97 -27.16 -21.97
N GLU A 90 17.22 -26.72 -21.93
CA GLU A 90 17.68 -25.72 -20.95
C GLU A 90 17.03 -24.35 -21.21
N ILE A 91 16.99 -23.88 -22.46
CA ILE A 91 16.31 -22.65 -22.87
C ILE A 91 14.82 -22.72 -22.47
N PHE A 92 14.15 -23.83 -22.82
CA PHE A 92 12.74 -24.03 -22.45
C PHE A 92 12.53 -23.99 -20.94
N SER A 93 13.40 -24.62 -20.16
CA SER A 93 13.33 -24.65 -18.71
C SER A 93 13.48 -23.25 -18.09
N ILE A 94 14.40 -22.42 -18.61
CA ILE A 94 14.59 -21.05 -18.15
C ILE A 94 13.36 -20.18 -18.51
N ILE A 95 12.82 -20.31 -19.72
CA ILE A 95 11.59 -19.60 -20.13
C ILE A 95 10.43 -20.00 -19.22
N LEU A 96 10.27 -21.28 -18.93
CA LEU A 96 9.23 -21.77 -18.03
C LEU A 96 9.39 -21.20 -16.62
N ALA A 97 10.62 -21.17 -16.08
CA ALA A 97 10.91 -20.58 -14.79
C ALA A 97 10.55 -19.08 -14.74
N ILE A 98 10.94 -18.30 -15.76
CA ILE A 98 10.56 -16.88 -15.86
C ILE A 98 9.05 -16.73 -15.91
N ALA A 99 8.35 -17.52 -16.72
CA ALA A 99 6.89 -17.45 -16.85
C ALA A 99 6.17 -17.78 -15.54
N LEU A 100 6.65 -18.78 -14.79
CA LEU A 100 6.11 -19.14 -13.48
C LEU A 100 6.39 -18.04 -12.44
N ALA A 101 7.62 -17.55 -12.35
CA ALA A 101 8.01 -16.51 -11.41
C ALA A 101 7.23 -15.19 -11.65
N THR A 102 7.19 -14.70 -12.88
CA THR A 102 6.45 -13.48 -13.24
C THR A 102 4.94 -13.66 -13.08
N GLY A 103 4.41 -14.83 -13.45
CA GLY A 103 3.00 -15.16 -13.29
C GLY A 103 2.57 -15.19 -11.82
N PHE A 104 3.37 -15.82 -10.96
CA PHE A 104 3.10 -15.87 -9.53
C PHE A 104 3.19 -14.47 -8.87
N SER A 105 4.25 -13.71 -9.18
CA SER A 105 4.41 -12.33 -8.70
C SER A 105 3.21 -11.46 -9.08
N THR A 106 2.84 -11.44 -10.36
CA THR A 106 1.68 -10.69 -10.88
C THR A 106 0.38 -11.11 -10.20
N LEU A 107 0.15 -12.41 -10.01
CA LEU A 107 -1.07 -12.91 -9.36
C LEU A 107 -1.12 -12.53 -7.88
N SER A 108 0.01 -12.59 -7.19
CA SER A 108 0.12 -12.18 -5.78
C SER A 108 -0.18 -10.70 -5.61
N GLU A 109 0.41 -9.85 -6.44
CA GLU A 109 0.20 -8.40 -6.43
C GLU A 109 -1.25 -8.03 -6.76
N TYR A 110 -1.85 -8.65 -7.78
CA TYR A 110 -3.26 -8.47 -8.12
C TYR A 110 -4.19 -8.82 -6.95
N ARG A 111 -3.94 -9.95 -6.26
CA ARG A 111 -4.74 -10.37 -5.10
C ARG A 111 -4.60 -9.41 -3.93
N ASN A 112 -3.41 -8.88 -3.68
CA ASN A 112 -3.16 -7.90 -2.62
C ASN A 112 -3.86 -6.58 -2.92
N SER A 113 -3.75 -6.06 -4.13
CA SER A 113 -4.44 -4.85 -4.57
C SER A 113 -5.96 -4.97 -4.45
N SER A 114 -6.54 -6.08 -4.92
CA SER A 114 -7.99 -6.31 -4.83
C SER A 114 -8.52 -6.39 -3.40
N ARG A 115 -7.73 -6.91 -2.45
CA ARG A 115 -8.13 -6.94 -1.03
C ARG A 115 -8.16 -5.54 -0.41
N SER A 116 -7.18 -4.72 -0.72
CA SER A 116 -7.13 -3.31 -0.26
C SER A 116 -8.33 -2.52 -0.77
N GLU A 117 -8.69 -2.67 -2.04
CA GLU A 117 -9.89 -2.04 -2.61
C GLU A 117 -11.18 -2.47 -1.90
N ALA A 118 -11.35 -3.77 -1.65
CA ALA A 118 -12.55 -4.28 -0.99
C ALA A 118 -12.77 -3.67 0.39
N LEU A 119 -11.70 -3.48 1.17
CA LEU A 119 -11.76 -2.83 2.48
C LEU A 119 -12.16 -1.34 2.38
N GLN A 120 -11.64 -0.61 1.40
CA GLN A 120 -12.02 0.79 1.16
C GLN A 120 -13.47 0.92 0.69
N GLU A 121 -13.95 0.02 -0.18
CA GLU A 121 -15.34 0.00 -0.62
C GLU A 121 -16.30 -0.30 0.54
N GLU A 122 -15.96 -1.23 1.43
CA GLU A 122 -16.75 -1.52 2.60
C GLU A 122 -16.90 -0.30 3.52
N TYR A 123 -15.80 0.44 3.71
CA TYR A 123 -15.83 1.69 4.47
C TYR A 123 -16.75 2.74 3.83
N ASN A 124 -16.65 2.96 2.54
CA ASN A 124 -17.45 3.94 1.80
C ASN A 124 -18.95 3.59 1.74
N LYS A 125 -19.30 2.31 1.89
CA LYS A 125 -20.68 1.82 1.91
C LYS A 125 -21.32 1.80 3.32
N THR A 126 -20.60 2.24 4.35
CA THR A 126 -21.15 2.32 5.71
C THR A 126 -22.14 3.48 5.79
N ASP A 127 -23.28 3.23 6.45
CA ASP A 127 -24.31 4.24 6.68
C ASP A 127 -23.90 5.20 7.80
N ALA A 128 -24.15 6.49 7.59
CA ALA A 128 -24.05 7.52 8.59
C ALA A 128 -25.42 8.19 8.82
N LYS A 129 -25.68 8.62 10.06
CA LYS A 129 -26.90 9.32 10.46
C LYS A 129 -26.66 10.82 10.40
N VAL A 130 -27.26 11.53 9.45
CA VAL A 130 -27.09 12.96 9.28
C VAL A 130 -28.42 13.71 9.46
N MET A 131 -28.35 14.93 9.96
CA MET A 131 -29.48 15.86 9.98
C MET A 131 -29.46 16.69 8.71
N ARG A 132 -30.53 16.62 7.94
CA ARG A 132 -30.74 17.45 6.73
C ARG A 132 -32.20 17.91 6.67
N ASN A 133 -32.44 19.16 6.37
CA ASN A 133 -33.81 19.75 6.33
C ASN A 133 -34.61 19.49 7.64
N GLY A 134 -33.97 19.51 8.80
CA GLY A 134 -34.60 19.22 10.10
C GLY A 134 -35.01 17.76 10.31
N LYS A 135 -34.54 16.85 9.46
CA LYS A 135 -34.86 15.41 9.55
C LYS A 135 -33.60 14.57 9.64
N LEU A 136 -33.70 13.52 10.44
CA LEU A 136 -32.65 12.50 10.50
C LEU A 136 -32.74 11.61 9.26
N VAL A 137 -31.67 11.58 8.46
CA VAL A 137 -31.56 10.80 7.23
C VAL A 137 -30.35 9.89 7.33
N LYS A 138 -30.44 8.68 6.83
CA LYS A 138 -29.28 7.81 6.62
C LYS A 138 -28.71 8.07 5.24
N VAL A 139 -27.42 8.34 5.17
CA VAL A 139 -26.66 8.51 3.92
C VAL A 139 -25.42 7.64 3.97
N LEU A 140 -24.89 7.31 2.81
CA LEU A 140 -23.58 6.65 2.74
C LEU A 140 -22.48 7.60 3.24
N THR A 141 -21.46 7.03 3.87
CA THR A 141 -20.29 7.82 4.33
C THR A 141 -19.69 8.66 3.21
N SER A 142 -19.67 8.15 1.97
CA SER A 142 -19.20 8.88 0.79
C SER A 142 -20.08 10.07 0.37
N GLU A 143 -21.33 10.14 0.84
CA GLU A 143 -22.28 11.22 0.52
C GLU A 143 -22.28 12.35 1.56
N ILE A 144 -21.48 12.21 2.61
CA ILE A 144 -21.31 13.26 3.62
C ILE A 144 -20.55 14.42 2.99
N VAL A 145 -20.99 15.63 3.30
CA VAL A 145 -20.34 16.86 2.85
C VAL A 145 -19.87 17.71 4.03
N LYS A 146 -18.93 18.61 3.79
CA LYS A 146 -18.47 19.56 4.80
C LYS A 146 -19.65 20.42 5.28
N GLY A 147 -19.83 20.51 6.59
CA GLY A 147 -20.93 21.22 7.23
C GLY A 147 -22.13 20.33 7.60
N ASP A 148 -22.16 19.06 7.17
CA ASP A 148 -23.22 18.14 7.62
C ASP A 148 -23.19 17.96 9.14
N THR A 149 -24.37 17.91 9.74
CA THR A 149 -24.54 17.54 11.14
C THR A 149 -24.77 16.04 11.24
N ILE A 150 -23.87 15.36 11.95
CA ILE A 150 -23.82 13.90 12.07
C ILE A 150 -24.09 13.51 13.52
N ILE A 151 -24.89 12.46 13.71
CA ILE A 151 -25.12 11.86 15.02
C ILE A 151 -24.25 10.61 15.13
N ILE A 152 -23.41 10.58 16.18
CA ILE A 152 -22.54 9.46 16.48
C ILE A 152 -22.93 8.84 17.84
N GLN A 153 -22.99 7.52 17.88
CA GLN A 153 -23.41 6.74 19.04
C GLN A 153 -22.43 5.61 19.32
N ALA A 154 -22.52 5.02 20.50
CA ALA A 154 -21.68 3.87 20.87
C ALA A 154 -21.78 2.75 19.81
N GLY A 155 -20.64 2.28 19.32
CA GLY A 155 -20.50 1.30 18.24
C GLY A 155 -20.29 1.90 16.84
N ASP A 156 -20.59 3.20 16.64
CA ASP A 156 -20.40 3.86 15.35
C ASP A 156 -18.91 4.16 15.12
N LYS A 157 -18.46 4.08 13.87
CA LYS A 157 -17.21 4.69 13.42
C LYS A 157 -17.46 6.14 13.04
N VAL A 158 -16.58 7.04 13.46
CA VAL A 158 -16.62 8.46 13.08
C VAL A 158 -16.34 8.56 11.57
N PRO A 159 -17.28 9.10 10.77
CA PRO A 159 -17.18 9.04 9.31
C PRO A 159 -16.33 10.15 8.69
N VAL A 160 -16.07 11.24 9.40
CA VAL A 160 -15.31 12.42 8.97
C VAL A 160 -14.68 13.09 10.17
N ASP A 161 -13.71 13.99 9.96
CA ASP A 161 -13.23 14.83 11.05
C ASP A 161 -14.28 15.92 11.36
N GLY A 162 -14.56 16.11 12.63
CA GLY A 162 -15.58 17.09 13.03
C GLY A 162 -15.46 17.55 14.47
N VAL A 163 -16.25 18.56 14.79
CA VAL A 163 -16.32 19.17 16.12
C VAL A 163 -17.68 18.86 16.75
N LEU A 164 -17.64 18.47 18.02
CA LEU A 164 -18.85 18.20 18.81
C LEU A 164 -19.47 19.50 19.29
N PHE A 165 -20.74 19.73 19.01
CA PHE A 165 -21.50 20.87 19.51
C PHE A 165 -22.60 20.52 20.52
N LYS A 166 -22.94 19.20 20.61
CA LYS A 166 -23.93 18.71 21.58
C LYS A 166 -23.58 17.28 22.02
N GLY A 167 -23.73 16.98 23.32
CA GLY A 167 -23.48 15.66 23.89
C GLY A 167 -22.03 15.41 24.29
N SER A 168 -21.73 14.15 24.54
CA SER A 168 -20.39 13.69 24.90
C SER A 168 -20.23 12.22 24.55
N VAL A 169 -19.04 11.84 24.12
CA VAL A 169 -18.68 10.47 23.75
C VAL A 169 -17.31 10.12 24.29
N LYS A 170 -17.07 8.82 24.44
CA LYS A 170 -15.71 8.29 24.51
C LYS A 170 -15.37 7.65 23.19
N VAL A 171 -14.17 7.92 22.68
CA VAL A 171 -13.70 7.42 21.41
C VAL A 171 -12.36 6.71 21.56
N SER A 172 -12.21 5.58 20.90
CA SER A 172 -10.92 4.94 20.70
C SER A 172 -10.30 5.49 19.42
N GLN A 173 -9.09 6.01 19.52
CA GLN A 173 -8.31 6.57 18.43
C GLN A 173 -7.12 5.68 18.06
N ALA A 174 -7.15 4.41 18.49
CA ALA A 174 -6.06 3.46 18.29
C ALA A 174 -5.67 3.26 16.82
N ALA A 175 -6.63 3.40 15.91
CA ALA A 175 -6.37 3.30 14.45
C ALA A 175 -5.59 4.50 13.88
N LEU A 176 -5.51 5.63 14.61
CA LEU A 176 -4.88 6.87 14.14
C LEU A 176 -3.53 7.12 14.81
N ASN A 177 -3.49 6.98 16.14
CA ASN A 177 -2.30 7.30 16.94
C ASN A 177 -1.65 6.07 17.63
N GLY A 178 -2.26 4.88 17.49
CA GLY A 178 -1.79 3.63 18.12
C GLY A 178 -2.08 3.51 19.60
N GLU A 179 -2.69 4.52 20.23
CA GLU A 179 -2.99 4.50 21.66
C GLU A 179 -4.30 3.75 21.96
N SER A 180 -4.23 2.73 22.80
CA SER A 180 -5.39 1.89 23.15
C SER A 180 -6.33 2.52 24.19
N ARG A 181 -6.00 3.71 24.71
CA ARG A 181 -6.80 4.40 25.71
C ARG A 181 -7.91 5.18 25.04
N ASP A 182 -9.14 5.01 25.57
CA ASP A 182 -10.28 5.80 25.12
C ASP A 182 -10.17 7.25 25.60
N GLU A 183 -10.36 8.18 24.67
CA GLU A 183 -10.40 9.61 24.93
C GLU A 183 -11.84 10.10 25.15
N SER A 184 -12.02 10.93 26.19
CA SER A 184 -13.33 11.55 26.47
C SER A 184 -13.46 12.84 25.68
N LYS A 185 -14.46 12.91 24.82
CA LYS A 185 -14.79 14.07 24.00
C LYS A 185 -16.12 14.68 24.42
N LYS A 186 -16.17 15.99 24.53
CA LYS A 186 -17.35 16.72 24.97
C LYS A 186 -17.59 17.92 24.09
N ALA A 187 -18.84 18.19 23.82
CA ALA A 187 -19.25 19.36 23.06
C ALA A 187 -18.70 20.67 23.66
N ALA A 188 -18.18 21.52 22.80
CA ALA A 188 -17.79 22.90 23.08
C ALA A 188 -18.86 23.90 22.65
N ASP A 189 -18.74 25.12 23.15
CA ASP A 189 -19.61 26.22 22.76
C ASP A 189 -19.09 26.99 21.53
N THR A 190 -17.85 26.72 21.12
CA THR A 190 -17.17 27.35 19.99
C THR A 190 -16.63 26.29 19.01
N MET A 191 -16.38 26.66 17.76
CA MET A 191 -15.78 25.79 16.76
C MET A 191 -14.29 26.14 16.52
N GLU A 192 -13.60 26.66 17.53
CA GLU A 192 -12.18 27.07 17.40
C GLU A 192 -11.27 25.92 17.00
N ASN A 193 -11.61 24.69 17.38
CA ASN A 193 -10.84 23.49 17.07
C ASN A 193 -11.21 22.82 15.73
N ALA A 194 -11.98 23.50 14.88
CA ALA A 194 -12.45 22.91 13.61
C ALA A 194 -11.31 22.40 12.69
N GLU A 195 -10.16 23.10 12.70
CA GLU A 195 -8.99 22.74 11.92
C GLU A 195 -7.86 22.09 12.73
N SER A 196 -8.11 21.84 14.03
CA SER A 196 -7.10 21.19 14.89
C SER A 196 -6.79 19.78 14.42
N THR A 197 -5.50 19.42 14.45
CA THR A 197 -4.99 18.06 14.22
C THR A 197 -4.57 17.37 15.52
N ASP A 198 -4.77 18.03 16.66
CA ASP A 198 -4.44 17.48 17.96
C ASP A 198 -5.49 16.47 18.42
N TYR A 199 -5.10 15.21 18.52
CA TYR A 199 -5.94 14.11 18.98
C TYR A 199 -6.45 14.27 20.40
N SER A 200 -5.78 15.09 21.24
CA SER A 200 -6.18 15.38 22.62
C SER A 200 -7.25 16.47 22.74
N CYS A 201 -7.58 17.20 21.68
CA CYS A 201 -8.63 18.20 21.69
C CYS A 201 -9.94 17.65 22.24
N PRO A 202 -10.56 18.30 23.25
CA PRO A 202 -11.69 17.73 23.97
C PRO A 202 -13.00 17.69 23.17
N ASP A 203 -13.13 18.49 22.14
CA ASP A 203 -14.35 18.66 21.31
C ASP A 203 -14.17 18.17 19.88
N LYS A 204 -12.96 17.75 19.49
CA LYS A 204 -12.63 17.25 18.15
C LYS A 204 -12.66 15.74 18.11
N VAL A 205 -13.32 15.20 17.08
CA VAL A 205 -13.32 13.77 16.74
C VAL A 205 -12.80 13.60 15.33
N PHE A 206 -12.13 12.48 15.10
CA PHE A 206 -11.41 12.21 13.87
C PHE A 206 -11.97 11.00 13.14
N MET A 207 -11.97 11.07 11.82
CA MET A 207 -12.37 10.00 10.92
C MET A 207 -11.64 8.69 11.25
N GLY A 208 -12.40 7.58 11.32
CA GLY A 208 -11.84 6.27 11.65
C GLY A 208 -11.79 5.93 13.13
N SER A 209 -11.99 6.91 14.04
CA SER A 209 -12.17 6.64 15.47
C SER A 209 -13.45 5.83 15.72
N VAL A 210 -13.45 4.99 16.76
CA VAL A 210 -14.61 4.19 17.16
C VAL A 210 -15.22 4.79 18.41
N VAL A 211 -16.53 5.08 18.40
CA VAL A 211 -17.26 5.53 19.58
C VAL A 211 -17.48 4.35 20.50
N THR A 212 -16.87 4.36 21.68
CA THR A 212 -16.96 3.28 22.68
C THR A 212 -18.11 3.48 23.64
N SER A 213 -18.51 4.75 23.91
CA SER A 213 -19.68 5.04 24.75
C SER A 213 -20.20 6.46 24.52
N GLY A 214 -21.49 6.67 24.83
CA GLY A 214 -22.16 7.97 24.75
C GLY A 214 -22.83 8.23 23.41
N GLU A 215 -23.35 9.45 23.28
CA GLU A 215 -23.98 9.99 22.06
C GLU A 215 -23.62 11.45 21.93
N ALA A 216 -23.33 11.88 20.73
CA ALA A 216 -23.04 13.28 20.42
C ALA A 216 -23.45 13.67 19.02
N TYR A 217 -23.61 14.98 18.83
CA TYR A 217 -23.82 15.62 17.54
C TYR A 217 -22.53 16.36 17.16
N MET A 218 -22.06 16.09 15.97
CA MET A 218 -20.87 16.71 15.40
C MET A 218 -21.17 17.42 14.10
N VAL A 219 -20.39 18.46 13.77
CA VAL A 219 -20.36 19.07 12.45
C VAL A 219 -19.15 18.58 11.69
N ALA A 220 -19.34 18.15 10.45
CA ALA A 220 -18.28 17.75 9.54
C ALA A 220 -17.42 18.98 9.18
N THR A 221 -16.14 19.00 9.57
CA THR A 221 -15.22 20.10 9.30
C THR A 221 -14.22 19.77 8.20
N VAL A 222 -13.74 18.53 8.15
CA VAL A 222 -12.80 18.06 7.14
C VAL A 222 -13.27 16.70 6.63
N ILE A 223 -13.22 16.49 5.31
CA ILE A 223 -13.72 15.30 4.63
C ILE A 223 -12.67 14.69 3.71
N GLY A 224 -12.80 13.41 3.38
CA GLY A 224 -11.98 12.70 2.40
C GLY A 224 -10.49 12.75 2.71
N ASP A 225 -9.68 12.95 1.68
CA ASP A 225 -8.21 12.96 1.76
C ASP A 225 -7.63 14.07 2.63
N ALA A 226 -8.38 15.13 2.89
CA ALA A 226 -7.95 16.21 3.76
C ALA A 226 -8.07 15.84 5.24
N SER A 227 -8.84 14.80 5.62
CA SER A 227 -8.95 14.29 6.99
C SER A 227 -7.63 13.71 7.50
N GLU A 228 -7.49 13.56 8.81
CA GLU A 228 -6.27 12.96 9.38
C GLU A 228 -6.06 11.52 8.90
N LEU A 229 -7.12 10.71 8.83
CA LEU A 229 -7.05 9.38 8.25
C LEU A 229 -6.70 9.42 6.76
N GLY A 230 -7.25 10.39 6.00
CA GLY A 230 -6.93 10.60 4.59
C GLY A 230 -5.45 10.92 4.36
N LYS A 231 -4.88 11.81 5.18
CA LYS A 231 -3.44 12.14 5.14
C LYS A 231 -2.57 10.93 5.45
N ILE A 232 -2.93 10.12 6.47
CA ILE A 232 -2.23 8.88 6.79
C ILE A 232 -2.31 7.91 5.61
N ASN A 233 -3.50 7.72 5.04
CA ASN A 233 -3.70 6.83 3.89
C ASN A 233 -2.90 7.28 2.67
N LYS A 234 -2.89 8.59 2.39
CA LYS A 234 -2.10 9.17 1.30
C LYS A 234 -0.60 8.98 1.54
N ALA A 235 -0.09 9.28 2.73
CA ALA A 235 1.30 9.08 3.08
C ALA A 235 1.73 7.61 2.90
N LEU A 236 0.88 6.65 3.31
CA LEU A 236 1.13 5.22 3.08
C LEU A 236 1.06 4.82 1.59
N THR A 237 0.32 5.56 0.77
CA THR A 237 0.19 5.29 -0.66
C THR A 237 1.35 5.91 -1.45
N ASP A 238 1.74 7.13 -1.12
CA ASP A 238 2.84 7.86 -1.78
C ASP A 238 4.23 7.29 -1.37
N GLU A 239 4.38 6.81 -0.13
CA GLU A 239 5.61 6.16 0.35
C GLU A 239 5.87 4.79 -0.31
N ASN A 240 4.86 4.17 -0.93
CA ASN A 240 5.05 2.92 -1.68
C ASN A 240 5.80 3.10 -3.01
N GLU A 241 6.12 4.33 -3.42
CA GLU A 241 6.95 4.56 -4.62
C GLU A 241 8.45 4.75 -4.30
N GLU A 242 8.86 5.13 -3.07
CA GLU A 242 10.28 5.37 -2.76
C GLU A 242 10.82 4.78 -1.45
N ASP A 243 9.97 4.44 -0.46
CA ASP A 243 10.47 3.87 0.79
C ASP A 243 9.39 2.97 1.43
N GLU A 244 9.42 1.66 1.15
CA GLU A 244 8.74 0.69 2.00
C GLU A 244 9.23 0.91 3.43
N ARG A 245 8.45 1.54 4.29
CA ARG A 245 8.61 1.43 5.74
C ARG A 245 8.35 -0.03 6.11
N LYS A 246 9.40 -0.81 5.91
CA LYS A 246 9.43 -2.23 6.24
C LYS A 246 9.13 -2.36 7.71
N ASP A 247 8.03 -3.00 8.01
CA ASP A 247 7.72 -3.43 9.38
C ASP A 247 8.98 -4.08 9.98
N THR A 248 9.22 -3.90 11.27
CA THR A 248 10.43 -4.41 11.96
C THR A 248 10.65 -5.90 11.71
N SER A 249 9.57 -6.64 11.46
CA SER A 249 9.60 -8.06 11.10
C SER A 249 10.05 -8.29 9.65
N SER A 250 9.59 -7.48 8.70
CA SER A 250 10.00 -7.55 7.30
C SER A 250 11.44 -7.09 7.11
N LEU A 251 11.90 -6.07 7.86
CA LEU A 251 13.31 -5.66 7.91
C LEU A 251 14.23 -6.79 8.39
N LYS A 252 13.83 -7.54 9.43
CA LYS A 252 14.60 -8.71 9.90
C LYS A 252 14.65 -9.82 8.87
N LEU A 253 13.52 -10.10 8.21
CA LEU A 253 13.45 -11.08 7.13
C LEU A 253 14.30 -10.67 5.93
N GLU A 254 14.31 -9.40 5.55
CA GLU A 254 15.14 -8.87 4.47
C GLU A 254 16.64 -8.95 4.80
N VAL A 255 17.04 -8.63 6.02
CA VAL A 255 18.43 -8.80 6.48
C VAL A 255 18.86 -10.27 6.39
N VAL A 256 18.00 -11.19 6.80
CA VAL A 256 18.25 -12.65 6.71
C VAL A 256 18.27 -13.09 5.24
N ALA A 257 17.29 -12.69 4.44
CA ALA A 257 17.22 -13.00 3.01
C ALA A 257 18.44 -12.42 2.25
N GLY A 258 18.80 -11.17 2.55
CA GLY A 258 20.01 -10.54 2.01
C GLY A 258 21.29 -11.24 2.45
N GLY A 259 21.33 -11.77 3.68
CA GLY A 259 22.43 -12.62 4.18
C GLY A 259 22.55 -13.93 3.40
N ILE A 260 21.43 -14.63 3.21
CA ILE A 260 21.34 -15.87 2.42
C ILE A 260 21.73 -15.61 0.97
N GLY A 261 21.22 -14.52 0.37
CA GLY A 261 21.57 -14.11 -0.99
C GLY A 261 23.08 -13.86 -1.16
N LYS A 262 23.72 -13.15 -0.22
CA LYS A 262 25.17 -12.93 -0.23
C LYS A 262 25.96 -14.25 -0.10
N LEU A 263 25.51 -15.16 0.76
CA LEU A 263 26.09 -16.50 0.87
C LEU A 263 25.91 -17.30 -0.42
N GLY A 264 24.73 -17.24 -1.04
CA GLY A 264 24.44 -17.88 -2.32
C GLY A 264 25.36 -17.36 -3.44
N VAL A 265 25.47 -16.03 -3.57
CA VAL A 265 26.39 -15.41 -4.57
C VAL A 265 27.84 -15.77 -4.32
N SER A 266 28.29 -15.76 -3.05
CA SER A 266 29.68 -16.15 -2.72
C SER A 266 29.95 -17.63 -3.01
N ALA A 267 29.01 -18.51 -2.68
CA ALA A 267 29.11 -19.95 -2.99
C ALA A 267 29.12 -20.19 -4.50
N ALA A 268 28.26 -19.47 -5.25
CA ALA A 268 28.22 -19.53 -6.71
C ALA A 268 29.57 -19.08 -7.33
N ALA A 269 30.15 -17.97 -6.84
CA ALA A 269 31.45 -17.49 -7.31
C ALA A 269 32.59 -18.51 -7.04
N ILE A 270 32.60 -19.10 -5.84
CA ILE A 270 33.58 -20.15 -5.49
C ILE A 270 33.40 -21.37 -6.40
N ALA A 271 32.18 -21.84 -6.61
CA ALA A 271 31.88 -22.97 -7.46
C ALA A 271 32.26 -22.72 -8.93
N GLY A 272 31.97 -21.53 -9.45
CA GLY A 272 32.38 -21.15 -10.81
C GLY A 272 33.90 -21.09 -11.00
N ILE A 273 34.63 -20.49 -10.04
CA ILE A 273 36.10 -20.49 -10.06
C ILE A 273 36.65 -21.92 -9.97
N LEU A 274 36.09 -22.71 -9.07
CA LEU A 274 36.52 -24.11 -8.91
C LEU A 274 36.29 -24.93 -10.17
N GLN A 275 35.11 -24.74 -10.83
CA GLN A 275 34.82 -25.35 -12.14
C GLN A 275 35.89 -25.01 -13.17
N VAL A 276 36.20 -23.74 -13.34
CA VAL A 276 37.23 -23.29 -14.28
C VAL A 276 38.59 -23.92 -13.97
N VAL A 277 39.00 -23.88 -12.71
CA VAL A 277 40.32 -24.42 -12.28
C VAL A 277 40.37 -25.94 -12.48
N LEU A 278 39.34 -26.67 -12.09
CA LEU A 278 39.32 -28.14 -12.24
C LEU A 278 39.29 -28.55 -13.71
N THR A 279 38.58 -27.84 -14.55
CA THR A 279 38.54 -28.11 -15.99
C THR A 279 39.91 -27.87 -16.62
N LEU A 280 40.57 -26.75 -16.29
CA LEU A 280 41.92 -26.45 -16.78
C LEU A 280 42.97 -27.49 -16.34
N ILE A 281 42.87 -28.04 -15.10
CA ILE A 281 43.80 -29.06 -14.60
C ILE A 281 43.54 -30.41 -15.27
N ARG A 282 42.30 -30.75 -15.62
CA ARG A 282 41.91 -32.04 -16.19
C ARG A 282 42.03 -32.13 -17.70
N THR A 283 42.09 -30.99 -18.39
CA THR A 283 42.10 -30.94 -19.83
C THR A 283 43.54 -31.15 -20.34
N ASP A 284 43.74 -32.16 -21.15
CA ASP A 284 44.95 -32.41 -21.95
C ASP A 284 44.89 -31.75 -23.36
N GLU A 285 43.78 -31.06 -23.65
CA GLU A 285 43.55 -30.40 -24.92
C GLU A 285 44.26 -29.02 -25.01
N ALA A 286 44.58 -28.62 -26.25
CA ALA A 286 45.18 -27.29 -26.48
C ALA A 286 44.17 -26.19 -26.11
N ILE A 287 44.59 -25.23 -25.26
CA ILE A 287 43.83 -24.07 -24.84
C ILE A 287 43.58 -23.15 -26.06
N THR A 288 42.44 -23.34 -26.73
CA THR A 288 42.03 -22.52 -27.83
C THR A 288 41.10 -21.37 -27.34
N PRO A 289 41.00 -20.22 -28.04
CA PRO A 289 40.02 -19.18 -27.68
C PRO A 289 38.59 -19.68 -27.55
N VAL A 290 38.21 -20.64 -28.37
CA VAL A 290 36.87 -21.28 -28.31
C VAL A 290 36.69 -22.08 -27.02
N PHE A 291 37.70 -22.83 -26.60
CA PHE A 291 37.71 -23.57 -25.33
C PHE A 291 37.53 -22.63 -24.14
N VAL A 292 38.22 -21.48 -24.13
CA VAL A 292 38.13 -20.49 -23.04
C VAL A 292 36.72 -19.88 -22.99
N ILE A 293 36.10 -19.55 -24.14
CA ILE A 293 34.75 -19.03 -24.20
C ILE A 293 33.75 -20.03 -23.64
N LEU A 294 33.83 -21.31 -24.03
CA LEU A 294 33.00 -22.39 -23.49
C LEU A 294 33.14 -22.55 -22.00
N LEU A 295 34.36 -22.61 -21.51
CA LEU A 295 34.68 -22.79 -20.09
C LEU A 295 34.10 -21.64 -19.24
N VAL A 296 34.23 -20.40 -19.70
CA VAL A 296 33.64 -19.24 -19.02
C VAL A 296 32.12 -19.29 -19.05
N ALA A 297 31.53 -19.69 -20.19
CA ALA A 297 30.09 -19.80 -20.34
C ALA A 297 29.48 -20.87 -19.41
N GLU A 298 30.10 -22.04 -19.33
CA GLU A 298 29.69 -23.10 -18.39
C GLU A 298 29.82 -22.64 -16.93
N ALA A 299 30.89 -21.97 -16.56
CA ALA A 299 31.06 -21.42 -15.22
C ALA A 299 30.00 -20.38 -14.86
N VAL A 300 29.68 -19.49 -15.79
CA VAL A 300 28.62 -18.47 -15.59
C VAL A 300 27.24 -19.14 -15.46
N MET A 301 26.95 -20.18 -16.25
CA MET A 301 25.70 -20.95 -16.15
C MET A 301 25.59 -21.67 -14.80
N LEU A 302 26.66 -22.29 -14.32
CA LEU A 302 26.70 -22.92 -13.00
C LEU A 302 26.48 -21.89 -11.89
N MET A 303 27.17 -20.74 -11.95
CA MET A 303 26.96 -19.64 -11.00
C MET A 303 25.51 -19.15 -10.98
N ALA A 304 24.91 -18.93 -12.15
CA ALA A 304 23.51 -18.50 -12.25
C ALA A 304 22.56 -19.54 -11.63
N SER A 305 22.76 -20.83 -11.89
CA SER A 305 21.93 -21.90 -11.32
C SER A 305 22.02 -21.95 -9.80
N ILE A 306 23.22 -21.79 -9.21
CA ILE A 306 23.40 -21.77 -7.76
C ILE A 306 22.74 -20.54 -7.14
N VAL A 307 22.87 -19.36 -7.77
CA VAL A 307 22.24 -18.12 -7.30
C VAL A 307 20.72 -18.28 -7.28
N ILE A 308 20.12 -18.82 -8.35
CA ILE A 308 18.68 -19.06 -8.43
C ILE A 308 18.19 -19.99 -7.31
N MET A 309 18.93 -21.07 -7.01
CA MET A 309 18.59 -22.01 -5.93
C MET A 309 18.75 -21.42 -4.52
N ALA A 310 19.59 -20.40 -4.37
CA ALA A 310 19.87 -19.75 -3.08
C ALA A 310 18.88 -18.62 -2.75
N VAL A 311 17.97 -18.28 -3.66
CA VAL A 311 16.94 -17.26 -3.41
C VAL A 311 15.90 -17.82 -2.46
N PRO A 312 15.71 -17.25 -1.27
CA PRO A 312 14.58 -17.61 -0.42
C PRO A 312 13.29 -17.03 -1.03
N GLU A 313 12.37 -17.87 -1.40
CA GLU A 313 11.00 -17.47 -1.79
C GLU A 313 10.18 -17.03 -0.58
#